data_e0a22b096628996497a5ab80ab9cdb99
#
_entry.id   e0a22b096628996497a5ab80ab9cdb99
#
_cell.length_a   1.000
_cell.length_b   1.000
_cell.length_c   1.000
_cell.angle_alpha   90.00
_cell.angle_beta   90.00
_cell.angle_gamma   90.00
#
_symmetry.space_group_name_H-M   'P 1'
#
loop_
_entity.id
_entity.type
_entity.pdbx_description
1 polymer ?
#
loop_
_entity_poly.entity_id
_entity_poly.type
_entity_poly.pdbx_seq_one_letter_code
_entity_poly.pdbx_strand_id
1 'polypeptide(L)'
;ARAKGGCGLITTEELTVHPSDLAYDKLVDAFEANVIPGFERLTSTIHRYATLIFAQLNHNGMQADGKISRLPVWGPSPGKDPLFRETAKAMTVDDIHECIDYFALSARHVKEGGFDGIEIQLGHSSLIRQFLSTATNHRDDDYGGSFDNRMRFALEVIPAVRDAVGEDLAIGVRLNADEMHPDGGITHEEAKRIAVRLEQTGKIDFIDISLGTFHNLFLVEGSMHTPLAYTAPLSAGIRSVVSLPVYATNRINDPHLAEKILEEGKGDMVNMVRALIADPELPNKAREGRPDDIRHCIACNPGCIGRMGMGYTIGCMQTPVTGNEKSLGESTMTLCDTPKKVVIVGAGPAGLEAARVAALRKHQVVVFEKDDEVGGQNRLAAKAAGRQEIQGVTRWLISQVEK
;
A
#
# COMPACT_ATOMS: atom_id res chain seq x y z
N ALA A 1 6.85 -12.39 7.20
CA ALA A 1 5.56 -12.86 7.74
C ALA A 1 4.56 -13.05 6.59
N ARG A 2 4.27 -12.05 5.79
CA ARG A 2 3.22 -12.07 4.73
C ARG A 2 3.47 -13.11 3.65
N ALA A 3 4.70 -13.24 3.16
CA ALA A 3 5.06 -14.30 2.21
C ALA A 3 4.80 -15.70 2.82
N LYS A 4 5.26 -15.93 4.06
CA LYS A 4 4.97 -17.17 4.80
C LYS A 4 3.45 -17.39 5.00
N GLY A 5 2.70 -16.31 5.15
CA GLY A 5 1.23 -16.31 5.31
C GLY A 5 0.44 -16.59 4.04
N GLY A 6 1.12 -16.87 2.91
CA GLY A 6 0.49 -17.30 1.66
C GLY A 6 0.14 -16.17 0.68
N CYS A 7 0.69 -14.96 0.87
CA CYS A 7 0.56 -13.89 -0.11
C CYS A 7 1.24 -14.31 -1.42
N GLY A 8 0.56 -14.19 -2.57
CA GLY A 8 1.08 -14.59 -3.88
C GLY A 8 2.04 -13.56 -4.49
N LEU A 9 1.76 -12.29 -4.29
CA LEU A 9 2.56 -11.17 -4.75
C LEU A 9 2.69 -10.10 -3.65
N ILE A 10 3.88 -9.55 -3.48
CA ILE A 10 4.14 -8.42 -2.60
C ILE A 10 4.77 -7.30 -3.43
N THR A 11 4.16 -6.13 -3.48
CA THR A 11 4.81 -4.92 -3.97
C THR A 11 5.39 -4.18 -2.77
N THR A 12 6.62 -3.67 -2.89
CA THR A 12 7.26 -2.86 -1.83
C THR A 12 6.48 -1.56 -1.61
N GLU A 13 6.78 -0.86 -0.52
CA GLU A 13 6.53 0.58 -0.49
C GLU A 13 7.36 1.26 -1.59
N GLU A 14 7.04 2.52 -1.87
CA GLU A 14 7.76 3.29 -2.89
C GLU A 14 9.27 3.32 -2.63
N LEU A 15 10.04 3.10 -3.68
CA LEU A 15 11.48 3.27 -3.71
C LEU A 15 11.79 4.57 -4.46
N THR A 16 12.56 5.43 -3.84
CA THR A 16 12.95 6.71 -4.43
C THR A 16 13.91 6.51 -5.60
N VAL A 17 13.63 7.16 -6.71
CA VAL A 17 14.42 7.04 -7.93
C VAL A 17 15.44 8.16 -8.13
N HIS A 18 15.35 9.29 -7.40
CA HIS A 18 16.17 10.48 -7.66
C HIS A 18 16.53 11.21 -6.36
N PRO A 19 17.75 11.82 -6.23
CA PRO A 19 18.18 12.53 -5.03
C PRO A 19 17.29 13.70 -4.60
N SER A 20 16.55 14.33 -5.53
CA SER A 20 15.59 15.40 -5.19
C SER A 20 14.32 14.92 -4.51
N ASP A 21 14.10 13.60 -4.49
CA ASP A 21 12.88 12.98 -3.98
C ASP A 21 13.13 12.21 -2.67
N LEU A 22 13.47 12.90 -1.61
CA LEU A 22 13.56 12.31 -0.26
C LEU A 22 12.35 12.76 0.55
N ALA A 23 11.16 12.21 0.24
CA ALA A 23 9.93 12.59 0.92
C ALA A 23 9.88 12.17 2.40
N TYR A 24 10.62 11.11 2.78
CA TYR A 24 10.67 10.56 4.14
C TYR A 24 12.08 10.10 4.50
N ASP A 25 12.50 10.23 5.75
CA ASP A 25 13.82 9.82 6.26
C ASP A 25 14.21 8.34 6.02
N LYS A 26 13.25 7.48 5.74
CA LYS A 26 13.44 6.02 5.68
C LYS A 26 13.08 5.40 4.35
N LEU A 27 12.95 6.20 3.32
CA LEU A 27 12.83 5.70 1.95
C LEU A 27 14.12 4.98 1.55
N VAL A 28 13.99 4.05 0.63
CA VAL A 28 15.12 3.34 0.05
C VAL A 28 15.49 4.02 -1.26
N ASP A 29 16.72 4.49 -1.36
CA ASP A 29 17.26 5.23 -2.50
C ASP A 29 17.64 4.25 -3.62
N ALA A 30 16.66 3.83 -4.43
CA ALA A 30 16.86 2.82 -5.48
C ALA A 30 17.87 3.26 -6.56
N PHE A 31 18.14 4.55 -6.66
CA PHE A 31 19.16 5.10 -7.56
C PHE A 31 20.61 4.82 -7.09
N GLU A 32 20.81 4.41 -5.83
CA GLU A 32 22.12 4.11 -5.27
C GLU A 32 22.44 2.61 -5.38
N ALA A 33 23.55 2.24 -6.02
CA ALA A 33 23.93 0.84 -6.21
C ALA A 33 24.18 0.07 -4.89
N ASN A 34 24.42 0.77 -3.79
CA ASN A 34 24.60 0.17 -2.47
C ASN A 34 23.36 -0.53 -1.90
N VAL A 35 22.18 -0.31 -2.50
CA VAL A 35 20.93 -1.00 -2.10
C VAL A 35 20.87 -2.45 -2.59
N ILE A 36 21.60 -2.81 -3.65
CA ILE A 36 21.52 -4.12 -4.31
C ILE A 36 21.69 -5.30 -3.32
N PRO A 37 22.71 -5.32 -2.43
CA PRO A 37 22.83 -6.41 -1.46
C PRO A 37 21.64 -6.48 -0.46
N GLY A 38 20.99 -5.35 -0.20
CA GLY A 38 19.74 -5.29 0.60
C GLY A 38 18.56 -5.90 -0.14
N PHE A 39 18.44 -5.60 -1.41
CA PHE A 39 17.44 -6.15 -2.32
C PHE A 39 17.58 -7.67 -2.45
N GLU A 40 18.78 -8.19 -2.72
CA GLU A 40 19.06 -9.63 -2.79
C GLU A 40 18.67 -10.37 -1.50
N ARG A 41 18.93 -9.80 -0.33
CA ARG A 41 18.46 -10.40 0.95
C ARG A 41 16.96 -10.39 1.07
N LEU A 42 16.28 -9.35 0.61
CA LEU A 42 14.83 -9.24 0.65
C LEU A 42 14.21 -10.26 -0.29
N THR A 43 14.58 -10.25 -1.57
CA THR A 43 14.03 -11.11 -2.61
C THR A 43 14.28 -12.59 -2.30
N SER A 44 15.50 -12.97 -1.94
CA SER A 44 15.85 -14.35 -1.54
C SER A 44 15.07 -14.82 -0.31
N THR A 45 14.73 -13.91 0.62
CA THR A 45 13.91 -14.25 1.78
C THR A 45 12.45 -14.48 1.39
N ILE A 46 11.90 -13.69 0.50
CA ILE A 46 10.52 -13.80 0.00
C ILE A 46 10.36 -15.06 -0.86
N HIS A 47 11.27 -15.31 -1.78
CA HIS A 47 11.22 -16.45 -2.70
C HIS A 47 11.24 -17.82 -2.01
N ARG A 48 11.62 -17.91 -0.72
CA ARG A 48 11.48 -19.15 0.07
C ARG A 48 10.03 -19.61 0.20
N TYR A 49 9.05 -18.76 -0.08
CA TYR A 49 7.63 -18.99 0.16
C TYR A 49 6.78 -19.02 -1.13
N ALA A 50 7.40 -19.19 -2.30
CA ALA A 50 6.71 -19.15 -3.58
C ALA A 50 5.87 -17.86 -3.77
N THR A 51 6.36 -16.76 -3.23
CA THR A 51 5.76 -15.42 -3.34
C THR A 51 6.60 -14.59 -4.28
N LEU A 52 5.97 -13.91 -5.23
CA LEU A 52 6.64 -12.94 -6.09
C LEU A 52 6.80 -11.60 -5.36
N ILE A 53 7.83 -10.84 -5.73
CA ILE A 53 8.07 -9.52 -5.17
C ILE A 53 8.34 -8.49 -6.27
N PHE A 54 7.56 -7.43 -6.29
CA PHE A 54 7.71 -6.28 -7.19
C PHE A 54 8.24 -5.07 -6.43
N ALA A 55 9.05 -4.27 -7.09
CA ALA A 55 9.54 -2.99 -6.59
C ALA A 55 8.65 -1.86 -7.11
N GLN A 56 8.13 -1.00 -6.23
CA GLN A 56 7.43 0.21 -6.67
C GLN A 56 8.44 1.34 -6.83
N LEU A 57 8.63 1.85 -8.05
CA LEU A 57 9.48 3.00 -8.35
C LEU A 57 8.65 4.29 -8.36
N ASN A 58 9.11 5.29 -7.62
CA ASN A 58 8.42 6.57 -7.50
C ASN A 58 9.37 7.76 -7.47
N HIS A 59 8.86 8.90 -7.91
CA HIS A 59 9.33 10.24 -7.61
C HIS A 59 8.12 11.05 -7.14
N ASN A 60 8.15 11.56 -5.91
CA ASN A 60 7.01 12.25 -5.29
C ASN A 60 6.74 13.64 -5.86
N GLY A 61 7.72 14.21 -6.59
CA GLY A 61 7.54 15.52 -7.22
C GLY A 61 7.22 16.60 -6.21
N MET A 62 6.13 17.34 -6.43
CA MET A 62 5.65 18.40 -5.52
C MET A 62 5.38 17.91 -4.08
N GLN A 63 5.28 16.61 -3.89
CA GLN A 63 4.99 15.95 -2.61
C GLN A 63 6.24 15.34 -1.95
N ALA A 64 7.44 15.73 -2.40
CA ALA A 64 8.69 15.51 -1.69
C ALA A 64 8.88 16.53 -0.56
N ASP A 65 9.81 16.27 0.36
CA ASP A 65 10.19 17.18 1.45
C ASP A 65 11.62 17.71 1.23
N GLY A 66 11.73 18.94 0.78
CA GLY A 66 13.00 19.61 0.53
C GLY A 66 13.86 19.82 1.78
N LYS A 67 13.28 19.66 2.98
CA LYS A 67 14.06 19.70 4.23
C LYS A 67 14.98 18.49 4.38
N ILE A 68 14.58 17.35 3.80
CA ILE A 68 15.33 16.10 3.86
C ILE A 68 16.36 16.06 2.75
N SER A 69 15.96 16.25 1.49
CA SER A 69 16.85 16.25 0.34
C SER A 69 17.81 17.45 0.32
N ARG A 70 17.41 18.60 0.89
CA ARG A 70 18.06 19.90 0.78
C ARG A 70 18.17 20.39 -0.66
N LEU A 71 17.33 19.85 -1.53
CA LEU A 71 17.17 20.23 -2.93
C LEU A 71 15.77 20.80 -3.15
N PRO A 72 15.56 21.63 -4.18
CA PRO A 72 14.23 22.07 -4.56
C PRO A 72 13.35 20.87 -4.90
N VAL A 73 12.12 20.84 -4.39
CA VAL A 73 11.12 19.86 -4.84
C VAL A 73 10.73 20.17 -6.28
N TRP A 74 10.54 19.13 -7.08
CA TRP A 74 10.25 19.24 -8.50
C TRP A 74 8.75 19.09 -8.78
N GLY A 75 8.29 19.69 -9.87
CA GLY A 75 6.94 19.50 -10.38
C GLY A 75 6.84 19.89 -11.86
N PRO A 76 5.74 19.54 -12.54
CA PRO A 76 5.53 19.97 -13.91
C PRO A 76 5.43 21.50 -14.02
N SER A 77 4.86 22.13 -13.00
CA SER A 77 4.64 23.58 -12.89
C SER A 77 4.89 24.05 -11.46
N PRO A 78 5.13 25.36 -11.22
CA PRO A 78 5.17 25.89 -9.87
C PRO A 78 3.83 25.66 -9.18
N GLY A 79 3.85 25.11 -7.98
CA GLY A 79 2.65 24.83 -7.23
C GLY A 79 2.96 24.46 -5.78
N LYS A 80 1.93 24.39 -4.94
CA LYS A 80 2.05 24.05 -3.54
C LYS A 80 1.36 22.74 -3.26
N ASP A 81 2.06 21.84 -2.59
CA ASP A 81 1.41 20.66 -2.01
C ASP A 81 0.66 21.03 -0.72
N PRO A 82 -0.54 20.47 -0.49
CA PRO A 82 -1.32 20.78 0.71
C PRO A 82 -0.72 20.19 1.99
N LEU A 83 0.08 19.13 1.91
CA LEU A 83 0.64 18.43 3.06
C LEU A 83 1.97 19.06 3.50
N PHE A 84 2.97 19.12 2.63
CA PHE A 84 4.31 19.62 2.94
C PHE A 84 4.42 21.13 2.79
N ARG A 85 3.55 21.77 1.99
CA ARG A 85 3.43 23.23 1.80
C ARG A 85 4.65 23.90 1.18
N GLU A 86 5.51 23.14 0.52
CA GLU A 86 6.61 23.68 -0.26
C GLU A 86 6.13 24.09 -1.65
N THR A 87 6.85 25.04 -2.25
CA THR A 87 6.59 25.46 -3.64
C THR A 87 7.55 24.73 -4.56
N ALA A 88 6.99 23.94 -5.48
CA ALA A 88 7.79 23.19 -6.43
C ALA A 88 8.47 24.13 -7.45
N LYS A 89 9.70 23.79 -7.82
CA LYS A 89 10.38 24.29 -9.02
C LYS A 89 9.77 23.58 -10.24
N ALA A 90 9.34 24.33 -11.24
CA ALA A 90 9.00 23.75 -12.54
C ALA A 90 10.25 23.07 -13.14
N MET A 91 10.11 21.82 -13.53
CA MET A 91 11.19 21.08 -14.19
C MET A 91 11.50 21.69 -15.56
N THR A 92 12.78 21.83 -15.86
CA THR A 92 13.25 22.05 -17.23
C THR A 92 13.17 20.74 -18.02
N VAL A 93 13.35 20.81 -19.34
CA VAL A 93 13.41 19.59 -20.18
C VAL A 93 14.61 18.72 -19.77
N ASP A 94 15.72 19.34 -19.39
CA ASP A 94 16.91 18.60 -18.90
C ASP A 94 16.62 17.90 -17.58
N ASP A 95 15.93 18.54 -16.63
CA ASP A 95 15.48 17.88 -15.36
C ASP A 95 14.56 16.67 -15.67
N ILE A 96 13.70 16.76 -16.70
CA ILE A 96 12.82 15.68 -17.12
C ILE A 96 13.64 14.49 -17.66
N HIS A 97 14.58 14.75 -18.55
CA HIS A 97 15.45 13.71 -19.11
C HIS A 97 16.32 13.07 -18.02
N GLU A 98 16.89 13.87 -17.12
CA GLU A 98 17.62 13.35 -15.95
C GLU A 98 16.76 12.40 -15.10
N CYS A 99 15.51 12.79 -14.83
CA CYS A 99 14.59 11.95 -14.07
C CYS A 99 14.29 10.61 -14.78
N ILE A 100 14.11 10.61 -16.11
CA ILE A 100 13.93 9.41 -16.92
C ILE A 100 15.13 8.46 -16.79
N ASP A 101 16.34 9.01 -16.89
CA ASP A 101 17.59 8.24 -16.75
C ASP A 101 17.71 7.60 -15.37
N TYR A 102 17.28 8.30 -14.32
CA TYR A 102 17.26 7.79 -12.96
C TYR A 102 16.20 6.71 -12.72
N PHE A 103 15.03 6.78 -13.36
CA PHE A 103 14.07 5.67 -13.37
C PHE A 103 14.68 4.42 -14.01
N ALA A 104 15.35 4.56 -15.16
CA ALA A 104 16.04 3.45 -15.83
C ALA A 104 17.20 2.89 -14.99
N LEU A 105 17.96 3.75 -14.32
CA LEU A 105 19.05 3.35 -13.41
C LEU A 105 18.49 2.54 -12.22
N SER A 106 17.47 3.06 -11.56
CA SER A 106 16.80 2.40 -10.44
C SER A 106 16.22 1.04 -10.83
N ALA A 107 15.64 0.96 -12.03
CA ALA A 107 15.11 -0.29 -12.58
C ALA A 107 16.21 -1.35 -12.77
N ARG A 108 17.43 -0.96 -13.22
CA ARG A 108 18.58 -1.87 -13.29
C ARG A 108 18.96 -2.43 -11.91
N HIS A 109 19.05 -1.56 -10.88
CA HIS A 109 19.36 -2.01 -9.52
C HIS A 109 18.29 -2.96 -8.95
N VAL A 110 17.01 -2.72 -9.27
CA VAL A 110 15.90 -3.61 -8.92
C VAL A 110 16.08 -4.99 -9.59
N LYS A 111 16.38 -5.03 -10.89
CA LYS A 111 16.66 -6.26 -11.62
C LYS A 111 17.83 -7.02 -11.02
N GLU A 112 18.95 -6.33 -10.78
CA GLU A 112 20.14 -6.92 -10.15
C GLU A 112 19.85 -7.44 -8.74
N GLY A 113 18.96 -6.77 -7.99
CA GLY A 113 18.48 -7.19 -6.67
C GLY A 113 17.55 -8.40 -6.68
N GLY A 114 17.20 -8.96 -7.86
CA GLY A 114 16.45 -10.20 -8.01
C GLY A 114 14.94 -10.06 -7.81
N PHE A 115 14.35 -8.90 -8.07
CA PHE A 115 12.90 -8.71 -8.08
C PHE A 115 12.27 -9.37 -9.33
N ASP A 116 11.00 -9.76 -9.21
CA ASP A 116 10.23 -10.40 -10.28
C ASP A 116 9.51 -9.37 -11.17
N GLY A 117 9.41 -8.13 -10.74
CA GLY A 117 8.76 -7.08 -11.50
C GLY A 117 8.91 -5.69 -10.88
N ILE A 118 8.40 -4.72 -11.62
CA ILE A 118 8.40 -3.29 -11.27
C ILE A 118 6.97 -2.76 -11.40
N GLU A 119 6.56 -1.98 -10.41
CA GLU A 119 5.38 -1.14 -10.49
C GLU A 119 5.82 0.32 -10.56
N ILE A 120 5.50 1.03 -11.65
CA ILE A 120 5.78 2.45 -11.78
C ILE A 120 4.60 3.23 -11.19
N GLN A 121 4.87 4.12 -10.25
CA GLN A 121 3.84 4.89 -9.57
C GLN A 121 3.32 6.03 -10.45
N LEU A 122 2.07 5.93 -10.91
CA LEU A 122 1.30 6.97 -11.61
C LEU A 122 0.07 7.38 -10.80
N GLY A 123 0.05 7.06 -9.52
CA GLY A 123 -1.06 7.37 -8.61
C GLY A 123 -0.73 8.53 -7.66
N HIS A 124 -1.62 8.78 -6.77
CA HIS A 124 -1.71 9.82 -5.73
C HIS A 124 -0.53 10.79 -5.57
N SER A 125 0.65 10.37 -5.11
CA SER A 125 1.77 11.27 -4.83
C SER A 125 2.73 11.48 -6.01
N SER A 126 2.66 10.67 -7.08
CA SER A 126 3.74 10.58 -8.06
C SER A 126 3.89 11.81 -8.96
N LEU A 127 5.15 12.11 -9.31
CA LEU A 127 5.51 13.13 -10.29
C LEU A 127 4.88 12.85 -11.66
N ILE A 128 4.84 11.57 -12.09
CA ILE A 128 4.23 11.19 -13.37
C ILE A 128 2.74 11.54 -13.35
N ARG A 129 2.01 11.23 -12.27
CA ARG A 129 0.62 11.66 -12.12
C ARG A 129 0.48 13.18 -12.22
N GLN A 130 1.42 13.93 -11.63
CA GLN A 130 1.39 15.39 -11.66
C GLN A 130 1.55 15.95 -13.09
N PHE A 131 2.32 15.28 -13.95
CA PHE A 131 2.39 15.63 -15.39
C PHE A 131 1.10 15.29 -16.14
N LEU A 132 0.44 14.17 -15.81
CA LEU A 132 -0.82 13.76 -16.42
C LEU A 132 -1.99 14.70 -16.07
N SER A 133 -1.99 15.24 -14.86
CA SER A 133 -3.11 15.97 -14.26
C SER A 133 -3.19 17.43 -14.71
N THR A 134 -4.38 17.85 -15.15
CA THR A 134 -4.65 19.27 -15.45
C THR A 134 -4.67 20.15 -14.20
N ALA A 135 -4.84 19.57 -13.01
CA ALA A 135 -4.80 20.32 -11.75
C ALA A 135 -3.39 20.74 -11.33
N THR A 136 -2.35 20.08 -11.84
CA THR A 136 -0.95 20.34 -11.46
C THR A 136 -0.04 20.69 -12.62
N ASN A 137 -0.40 20.30 -13.85
CA ASN A 137 0.39 20.58 -15.05
C ASN A 137 -0.22 21.75 -15.84
N HIS A 138 0.42 22.90 -15.73
CA HIS A 138 0.05 24.14 -16.42
C HIS A 138 1.12 24.57 -17.44
N ARG A 139 1.93 23.60 -17.93
CA ARG A 139 2.96 23.85 -18.95
C ARG A 139 2.32 24.15 -20.29
N ASP A 140 3.04 24.94 -21.10
CA ASP A 140 2.70 25.33 -22.48
C ASP A 140 3.69 24.78 -23.52
N ASP A 141 4.60 23.89 -23.07
CA ASP A 141 5.56 23.18 -23.91
C ASP A 141 5.08 21.76 -24.29
N ASP A 142 5.98 20.97 -24.86
CA ASP A 142 5.71 19.59 -25.30
C ASP A 142 5.33 18.61 -24.18
N TYR A 143 5.41 19.01 -22.91
CA TYR A 143 5.03 18.20 -21.73
C TYR A 143 3.75 18.70 -21.07
N GLY A 144 3.02 19.67 -21.65
CA GLY A 144 1.82 20.25 -21.08
C GLY A 144 0.74 20.62 -22.10
N GLY A 145 -0.39 21.12 -21.60
CA GLY A 145 -1.55 21.51 -22.41
C GLY A 145 -2.36 20.31 -22.91
N SER A 146 -2.09 19.79 -24.10
CA SER A 146 -2.86 18.68 -24.68
C SER A 146 -2.73 17.37 -23.91
N PHE A 147 -3.69 16.46 -24.09
CA PHE A 147 -3.63 15.13 -23.51
C PHE A 147 -2.33 14.40 -23.90
N ASP A 148 -1.94 14.43 -25.18
CA ASP A 148 -0.75 13.72 -25.65
C ASP A 148 0.54 14.32 -25.06
N ASN A 149 0.61 15.64 -24.91
CA ASN A 149 1.75 16.29 -24.26
C ASN A 149 1.83 15.92 -22.77
N ARG A 150 0.72 15.91 -22.05
CA ARG A 150 0.70 15.48 -20.64
C ARG A 150 1.08 14.02 -20.47
N MET A 151 0.79 13.16 -21.43
CA MET A 151 1.19 11.75 -21.46
C MET A 151 2.69 11.55 -21.73
N ARG A 152 3.38 12.51 -22.35
CA ARG A 152 4.75 12.37 -22.86
C ARG A 152 5.72 11.84 -21.81
N PHE A 153 5.74 12.42 -20.62
CA PHE A 153 6.64 11.99 -19.56
C PHE A 153 6.44 10.49 -19.19
N ALA A 154 5.20 10.05 -19.02
CA ALA A 154 4.90 8.64 -18.78
C ALA A 154 5.33 7.74 -19.95
N LEU A 155 5.10 8.21 -21.19
CA LEU A 155 5.45 7.49 -22.42
C LEU A 155 6.96 7.45 -22.70
N GLU A 156 7.77 8.23 -22.00
CA GLU A 156 9.23 8.21 -22.05
C GLU A 156 9.82 7.39 -20.89
N VAL A 157 9.28 7.50 -19.67
CA VAL A 157 9.73 6.73 -18.51
C VAL A 157 9.49 5.22 -18.69
N ILE A 158 8.29 4.83 -19.14
CA ILE A 158 7.91 3.40 -19.21
C ILE A 158 8.81 2.62 -20.20
N PRO A 159 9.04 3.08 -21.44
CA PRO A 159 10.00 2.44 -22.33
C PRO A 159 11.42 2.43 -21.78
N ALA A 160 11.89 3.52 -21.16
CA ALA A 160 13.23 3.59 -20.58
C ALA A 160 13.41 2.53 -19.47
N VAL A 161 12.40 2.30 -18.61
CA VAL A 161 12.40 1.24 -17.62
C VAL A 161 12.38 -0.14 -18.30
N ARG A 162 11.52 -0.36 -19.31
CA ARG A 162 11.46 -1.63 -20.05
C ARG A 162 12.79 -1.95 -20.73
N ASP A 163 13.40 -0.98 -21.38
CA ASP A 163 14.69 -1.15 -22.07
C ASP A 163 15.82 -1.44 -21.07
N ALA A 164 15.74 -0.89 -19.86
CA ALA A 164 16.72 -1.14 -18.81
C ALA A 164 16.66 -2.56 -18.24
N VAL A 165 15.45 -3.17 -18.16
CA VAL A 165 15.27 -4.49 -17.54
C VAL A 165 14.97 -5.62 -18.55
N GLY A 166 14.61 -5.31 -19.78
CA GLY A 166 14.24 -6.28 -20.80
C GLY A 166 12.86 -6.91 -20.57
N GLU A 167 12.62 -8.06 -21.15
CA GLU A 167 11.31 -8.74 -21.14
C GLU A 167 11.15 -9.73 -19.96
N ASP A 168 12.20 -9.96 -19.17
CA ASP A 168 12.19 -10.95 -18.09
C ASP A 168 11.41 -10.52 -16.84
N LEU A 169 11.25 -9.21 -16.63
CA LEU A 169 10.52 -8.65 -15.49
C LEU A 169 9.14 -8.17 -15.92
N ALA A 170 8.13 -8.45 -15.10
CA ALA A 170 6.83 -7.81 -15.24
C ALA A 170 6.95 -6.32 -14.95
N ILE A 171 6.35 -5.47 -15.78
CA ILE A 171 6.25 -4.03 -15.54
C ILE A 171 4.78 -3.63 -15.53
N GLY A 172 4.34 -3.03 -14.45
CA GLY A 172 3.00 -2.44 -14.38
C GLY A 172 3.03 -1.01 -13.91
N VAL A 173 1.86 -0.44 -13.86
CA VAL A 173 1.65 0.93 -13.39
C VAL A 173 0.60 0.97 -12.29
N ARG A 174 0.83 1.81 -11.29
CA ARG A 174 -0.23 2.16 -10.34
C ARG A 174 -0.88 3.45 -10.78
N LEU A 175 -2.14 3.36 -11.24
CA LEU A 175 -2.87 4.44 -11.89
C LEU A 175 -3.99 4.98 -11.00
N ASN A 176 -4.07 6.30 -10.83
CA ASN A 176 -5.27 6.92 -10.29
C ASN A 176 -6.45 6.73 -11.24
N ALA A 177 -7.47 6.02 -10.78
CA ALA A 177 -8.72 5.89 -11.53
C ALA A 177 -9.58 7.17 -11.52
N ASP A 178 -9.34 8.03 -10.54
CA ASP A 178 -9.91 9.37 -10.44
C ASP A 178 -9.13 10.16 -9.37
N GLU A 179 -8.82 11.41 -9.60
CA GLU A 179 -8.24 12.27 -8.57
C GLU A 179 -9.27 12.82 -7.59
N MET A 180 -10.53 12.84 -7.97
CA MET A 180 -11.60 13.50 -7.20
C MET A 180 -11.21 14.93 -6.78
N HIS A 181 -10.46 15.63 -7.64
CA HIS A 181 -9.94 16.95 -7.34
C HIS A 181 -10.98 18.01 -7.71
N PRO A 182 -11.26 19.01 -6.84
CA PRO A 182 -12.32 19.99 -7.08
C PRO A 182 -12.07 20.90 -8.28
N ASP A 183 -10.82 21.16 -8.60
CA ASP A 183 -10.41 22.10 -9.64
C ASP A 183 -10.00 21.41 -10.96
N GLY A 184 -10.49 20.19 -11.21
CA GLY A 184 -10.15 19.41 -12.41
C GLY A 184 -9.25 18.21 -12.08
N GLY A 185 -8.20 17.96 -12.87
CA GLY A 185 -7.34 16.81 -12.69
C GLY A 185 -7.77 15.62 -13.53
N ILE A 186 -7.28 14.43 -13.17
CA ILE A 186 -7.61 13.20 -13.86
C ILE A 186 -8.98 12.71 -13.38
N THR A 187 -9.97 12.77 -14.27
CA THR A 187 -11.29 12.16 -14.04
C THR A 187 -11.25 10.66 -14.41
N HIS A 188 -12.27 9.91 -14.02
CA HIS A 188 -12.37 8.49 -14.36
C HIS A 188 -12.36 8.25 -15.89
N GLU A 189 -13.03 9.10 -16.66
CA GLU A 189 -13.01 8.98 -18.13
C GLU A 189 -11.63 9.29 -18.71
N GLU A 190 -10.89 10.25 -18.14
CA GLU A 190 -9.53 10.50 -18.55
C GLU A 190 -8.58 9.37 -18.13
N ALA A 191 -8.75 8.79 -16.96
CA ALA A 191 -8.00 7.62 -16.51
C ALA A 191 -8.17 6.41 -17.45
N LYS A 192 -9.38 6.18 -17.98
CA LYS A 192 -9.61 5.16 -19.03
C LYS A 192 -8.81 5.45 -20.28
N ARG A 193 -8.77 6.70 -20.74
CA ARG A 193 -7.97 7.10 -21.91
C ARG A 193 -6.47 6.90 -21.65
N ILE A 194 -6.01 7.26 -20.46
CA ILE A 194 -4.62 7.01 -20.03
C ILE A 194 -4.31 5.52 -20.08
N ALA A 195 -5.16 4.68 -19.48
CA ALA A 195 -4.97 3.23 -19.45
C ALA A 195 -4.86 2.63 -20.86
N VAL A 196 -5.78 2.99 -21.77
CA VAL A 196 -5.73 2.56 -23.19
C VAL A 196 -4.45 3.03 -23.87
N ARG A 197 -4.02 4.28 -23.64
CA ARG A 197 -2.80 4.82 -24.23
C ARG A 197 -1.53 4.13 -23.72
N LEU A 198 -1.52 3.75 -22.45
CA LEU A 198 -0.42 2.98 -21.85
C LEU A 198 -0.38 1.54 -22.39
N GLU A 199 -1.51 0.85 -22.47
CA GLU A 199 -1.60 -0.49 -23.09
C GLU A 199 -1.09 -0.51 -24.53
N GLN A 200 -1.43 0.51 -25.32
CA GLN A 200 -0.98 0.65 -26.72
C GLN A 200 0.55 0.75 -26.87
N THR A 201 1.29 1.03 -25.81
CA THR A 201 2.76 1.00 -25.86
C THR A 201 3.30 -0.41 -25.97
N GLY A 202 2.55 -1.42 -25.53
CA GLY A 202 3.02 -2.81 -25.41
C GLY A 202 4.18 -2.98 -24.44
N LYS A 203 4.37 -2.02 -23.51
CA LYS A 203 5.52 -2.00 -22.58
C LYS A 203 5.15 -2.26 -21.13
N ILE A 204 3.85 -2.40 -20.82
CA ILE A 204 3.34 -2.74 -19.48
C ILE A 204 2.53 -4.03 -19.52
N ASP A 205 2.52 -4.73 -18.39
CA ASP A 205 1.91 -6.06 -18.23
C ASP A 205 0.67 -6.04 -17.35
N PHE A 206 0.48 -5.00 -16.49
CA PHE A 206 -0.68 -4.88 -15.60
C PHE A 206 -0.93 -3.42 -15.20
N ILE A 207 -2.13 -3.17 -14.67
CA ILE A 207 -2.54 -1.88 -14.10
C ILE A 207 -3.08 -2.10 -12.69
N ASP A 208 -2.44 -1.50 -11.67
CA ASP A 208 -2.94 -1.42 -10.30
C ASP A 208 -3.72 -0.12 -10.09
N ILE A 209 -4.90 -0.20 -9.51
CA ILE A 209 -5.79 0.96 -9.36
C ILE A 209 -5.55 1.67 -8.03
N SER A 210 -5.55 3.00 -8.10
CA SER A 210 -5.55 3.90 -6.95
C SER A 210 -6.67 4.95 -7.07
N LEU A 211 -6.86 5.78 -6.06
CA LEU A 211 -7.86 6.85 -6.03
C LEU A 211 -7.36 8.02 -5.20
N GLY A 212 -7.68 9.22 -5.65
CA GLY A 212 -7.44 10.43 -4.88
C GLY A 212 -6.00 10.93 -4.91
N THR A 213 -5.78 12.02 -4.20
CA THR A 213 -4.48 12.70 -4.05
C THR A 213 -4.31 13.15 -2.60
N PHE A 214 -3.22 13.84 -2.28
CA PHE A 214 -3.04 14.42 -0.94
C PHE A 214 -4.02 15.57 -0.63
N HIS A 215 -4.74 16.11 -1.62
CA HIS A 215 -5.86 17.02 -1.40
C HIS A 215 -7.06 16.33 -0.72
N ASN A 216 -7.21 15.03 -0.95
CA ASN A 216 -8.27 14.21 -0.40
C ASN A 216 -7.74 12.86 0.13
N LEU A 217 -6.69 12.93 0.95
CA LEU A 217 -5.98 11.77 1.51
C LEU A 217 -6.92 10.71 2.14
N PHE A 218 -8.08 11.14 2.65
CA PHE A 218 -9.11 10.23 3.17
C PHE A 218 -9.71 9.29 2.10
N LEU A 219 -9.54 9.59 0.82
CA LEU A 219 -9.89 8.69 -0.30
C LEU A 219 -8.73 7.76 -0.66
N VAL A 220 -7.49 8.23 -0.54
CA VAL A 220 -6.30 7.38 -0.71
C VAL A 220 -6.25 6.32 0.38
N GLU A 221 -6.48 6.74 1.62
CA GLU A 221 -6.32 5.93 2.83
C GLU A 221 -7.66 5.74 3.57
N GLY A 222 -8.67 5.28 2.85
CA GLY A 222 -10.04 5.13 3.37
C GLY A 222 -10.09 4.54 4.79
N SER A 223 -10.75 5.27 5.70
CA SER A 223 -10.96 4.86 7.09
C SER A 223 -12.19 3.98 7.25
N MET A 224 -12.56 3.62 8.48
CA MET A 224 -13.80 2.89 8.78
C MET A 224 -15.07 3.65 8.40
N HIS A 225 -14.96 4.95 8.10
CA HIS A 225 -16.08 5.76 7.59
C HIS A 225 -16.26 5.66 6.07
N THR A 226 -15.32 5.06 5.36
CA THR A 226 -15.36 4.83 3.91
C THR A 226 -15.91 3.43 3.65
N PRO A 227 -16.78 3.20 2.67
CA PRO A 227 -17.30 1.86 2.34
C PRO A 227 -16.18 0.86 2.00
N LEU A 228 -16.42 -0.42 2.22
CA LEU A 228 -15.52 -1.48 1.76
C LEU A 228 -15.48 -1.52 0.23
N ALA A 229 -14.30 -1.80 -0.33
CA ALA A 229 -14.06 -1.94 -1.77
C ALA A 229 -14.57 -0.75 -2.62
N TYR A 230 -14.53 0.48 -2.06
CA TYR A 230 -15.11 1.67 -2.69
C TYR A 230 -14.48 2.04 -4.06
N THR A 231 -13.31 1.53 -4.39
CA THR A 231 -12.66 1.72 -5.69
C THR A 231 -12.98 0.62 -6.72
N ALA A 232 -13.61 -0.48 -6.30
CA ALA A 232 -13.89 -1.60 -7.20
C ALA A 232 -14.74 -1.22 -8.44
N PRO A 233 -15.73 -0.31 -8.38
CA PRO A 233 -16.42 0.18 -9.57
C PRO A 233 -15.49 0.90 -10.56
N LEU A 234 -14.50 1.63 -10.06
CA LEU A 234 -13.51 2.32 -10.89
C LEU A 234 -12.54 1.32 -11.53
N SER A 235 -12.12 0.31 -10.79
CA SER A 235 -11.32 -0.80 -11.35
C SER A 235 -12.07 -1.50 -12.51
N ALA A 236 -13.37 -1.79 -12.32
CA ALA A 236 -14.23 -2.35 -13.36
C ALA A 236 -14.30 -1.44 -14.60
N GLY A 237 -14.39 -0.13 -14.39
CA GLY A 237 -14.40 0.85 -15.48
C GLY A 237 -13.09 0.85 -16.29
N ILE A 238 -11.93 0.77 -15.66
CA ILE A 238 -10.63 0.64 -16.35
C ILE A 238 -10.56 -0.72 -17.07
N ARG A 239 -10.90 -1.82 -16.38
CA ARG A 239 -10.89 -3.17 -16.94
C ARG A 239 -11.76 -3.29 -18.19
N SER A 240 -12.83 -2.53 -18.28
CA SER A 240 -13.74 -2.58 -19.44
C SER A 240 -13.14 -2.01 -20.73
N VAL A 241 -12.02 -1.30 -20.67
CA VAL A 241 -11.40 -0.62 -21.82
C VAL A 241 -9.98 -1.09 -22.15
N VAL A 242 -9.42 -2.01 -21.35
CA VAL A 242 -8.11 -2.63 -21.57
C VAL A 242 -8.20 -4.14 -21.53
N SER A 243 -7.21 -4.83 -22.11
CA SER A 243 -7.05 -6.29 -22.04
C SER A 243 -6.05 -6.73 -20.96
N LEU A 244 -5.24 -5.80 -20.47
CA LEU A 244 -4.27 -6.06 -19.39
C LEU A 244 -4.98 -6.41 -18.08
N PRO A 245 -4.35 -7.24 -17.22
CA PRO A 245 -4.82 -7.48 -15.87
C PRO A 245 -4.95 -6.18 -15.07
N VAL A 246 -6.10 -6.02 -14.40
CA VAL A 246 -6.40 -4.86 -13.57
C VAL A 246 -6.55 -5.29 -12.10
N TYR A 247 -5.81 -4.64 -11.20
CA TYR A 247 -5.83 -4.95 -9.77
C TYR A 247 -6.77 -4.01 -9.04
N ALA A 248 -7.73 -4.58 -8.29
CA ALA A 248 -8.63 -3.82 -7.44
C ALA A 248 -8.01 -3.62 -6.06
N THR A 249 -8.16 -2.42 -5.50
CA THR A 249 -7.55 -2.04 -4.22
C THR A 249 -8.55 -1.36 -3.29
N ASN A 250 -8.08 -0.88 -2.17
CA ASN A 250 -8.75 -0.07 -1.15
C ASN A 250 -9.89 -0.76 -0.38
N ARG A 251 -9.63 -0.93 0.93
CA ARG A 251 -10.56 -1.49 1.91
C ARG A 251 -11.14 -2.86 1.56
N ILE A 252 -10.37 -3.70 0.92
CA ILE A 252 -10.66 -5.14 0.77
C ILE A 252 -9.98 -5.83 1.97
N ASN A 253 -10.76 -6.32 2.93
CA ASN A 253 -10.26 -6.86 4.19
C ASN A 253 -10.83 -8.24 4.54
N ASP A 254 -11.62 -8.82 3.65
CA ASP A 254 -12.30 -10.09 3.81
C ASP A 254 -12.14 -10.93 2.55
N PRO A 255 -11.82 -12.23 2.64
CA PRO A 255 -11.64 -13.09 1.46
C PRO A 255 -12.92 -13.29 0.65
N HIS A 256 -14.11 -13.30 1.29
CA HIS A 256 -15.37 -13.41 0.55
C HIS A 256 -15.66 -12.14 -0.27
N LEU A 257 -15.30 -10.97 0.28
CA LEU A 257 -15.38 -9.72 -0.49
C LEU A 257 -14.39 -9.72 -1.64
N ALA A 258 -13.17 -10.21 -1.42
CA ALA A 258 -12.16 -10.34 -2.47
C ALA A 258 -12.65 -11.25 -3.61
N GLU A 259 -13.18 -12.43 -3.29
CA GLU A 259 -13.76 -13.36 -4.26
C GLU A 259 -14.90 -12.73 -5.05
N LYS A 260 -15.83 -12.07 -4.36
CA LYS A 260 -16.95 -11.38 -5.00
C LYS A 260 -16.52 -10.32 -6.01
N ILE A 261 -15.43 -9.57 -5.73
CA ILE A 261 -14.89 -8.57 -6.65
C ILE A 261 -14.42 -9.25 -7.95
N LEU A 262 -13.75 -10.40 -7.83
CA LEU A 262 -13.26 -11.18 -8.97
C LEU A 262 -14.42 -11.81 -9.76
N GLU A 263 -15.37 -12.44 -9.08
CA GLU A 263 -16.57 -13.05 -9.70
C GLU A 263 -17.40 -12.01 -10.46
N GLU A 264 -17.52 -10.80 -9.94
CA GLU A 264 -18.25 -9.70 -10.57
C GLU A 264 -17.43 -9.01 -11.69
N GLY A 265 -16.22 -9.49 -11.98
CA GLY A 265 -15.35 -8.94 -13.02
C GLY A 265 -14.86 -7.52 -12.74
N LYS A 266 -14.75 -7.13 -11.46
CA LYS A 266 -14.31 -5.79 -11.05
C LYS A 266 -12.78 -5.66 -10.92
N GLY A 267 -12.08 -6.73 -11.12
CA GLY A 267 -10.61 -6.84 -11.14
C GLY A 267 -10.19 -8.25 -11.48
N ASP A 268 -8.93 -8.43 -11.80
CA ASP A 268 -8.30 -9.73 -12.07
C ASP A 268 -7.46 -10.20 -10.87
N MET A 269 -7.10 -9.26 -9.99
CA MET A 269 -6.45 -9.49 -8.70
C MET A 269 -6.92 -8.45 -7.68
N VAL A 270 -6.75 -8.74 -6.39
CA VAL A 270 -7.08 -7.82 -5.29
C VAL A 270 -5.87 -7.51 -4.43
N ASN A 271 -5.70 -6.25 -4.08
CA ASN A 271 -4.65 -5.76 -3.18
C ASN A 271 -5.20 -5.56 -1.76
N MET A 272 -4.59 -6.23 -0.77
CA MET A 272 -5.08 -6.30 0.61
C MET A 272 -4.05 -5.81 1.64
N VAL A 273 -3.43 -4.63 1.43
CA VAL A 273 -2.29 -4.13 2.22
C VAL A 273 -2.58 -4.10 3.73
N ARG A 274 -3.55 -3.30 4.16
CA ARG A 274 -3.88 -3.17 5.60
C ARG A 274 -4.48 -4.44 6.20
N ALA A 275 -5.15 -5.26 5.40
CA ALA A 275 -5.64 -6.57 5.83
C ALA A 275 -4.45 -7.49 6.19
N LEU A 276 -3.41 -7.52 5.36
CA LEU A 276 -2.19 -8.31 5.60
C LEU A 276 -1.26 -7.69 6.65
N ILE A 277 -1.44 -6.42 7.00
CA ILE A 277 -0.83 -5.80 8.19
C ILE A 277 -1.53 -6.28 9.46
N ALA A 278 -2.86 -6.36 9.44
CA ALA A 278 -3.64 -6.83 10.58
C ALA A 278 -3.50 -8.35 10.79
N ASP A 279 -3.51 -9.13 9.71
CA ASP A 279 -3.34 -10.58 9.73
C ASP A 279 -2.48 -11.06 8.57
N PRO A 280 -1.17 -11.29 8.77
CA PRO A 280 -0.31 -11.79 7.70
C PRO A 280 -0.64 -13.20 7.22
N GLU A 281 -1.37 -14.01 8.01
CA GLU A 281 -1.79 -15.37 7.68
C GLU A 281 -3.17 -15.42 6.98
N LEU A 282 -3.76 -14.29 6.66
CA LEU A 282 -5.09 -14.20 6.02
C LEU A 282 -5.22 -15.14 4.80
N PRO A 283 -4.27 -15.17 3.84
CA PRO A 283 -4.42 -16.03 2.67
C PRO A 283 -4.39 -17.52 3.01
N ASN A 284 -3.52 -17.95 3.93
CA ASN A 284 -3.48 -19.33 4.38
C ASN A 284 -4.77 -19.73 5.10
N LYS A 285 -5.26 -18.89 6.01
CA LYS A 285 -6.52 -19.13 6.74
C LYS A 285 -7.71 -19.24 5.79
N ALA A 286 -7.79 -18.37 4.79
CA ALA A 286 -8.82 -18.44 3.77
C ALA A 286 -8.75 -19.75 2.98
N ARG A 287 -7.56 -20.13 2.50
CA ARG A 287 -7.33 -21.38 1.75
C ARG A 287 -7.65 -22.63 2.56
N GLU A 288 -7.42 -22.59 3.87
CA GLU A 288 -7.69 -23.69 4.81
C GLU A 288 -9.14 -23.73 5.30
N GLY A 289 -10.02 -22.87 4.80
CA GLY A 289 -11.43 -22.83 5.22
C GLY A 289 -11.64 -22.30 6.63
N ARG A 290 -10.75 -21.43 7.12
CA ARG A 290 -10.80 -20.83 8.46
C ARG A 290 -11.00 -19.31 8.44
N PRO A 291 -12.02 -18.77 7.71
CA PRO A 291 -12.22 -17.32 7.60
C PRO A 291 -12.51 -16.67 8.97
N ASP A 292 -13.15 -17.37 9.90
CA ASP A 292 -13.46 -16.88 11.25
C ASP A 292 -12.20 -16.66 12.11
N ASP A 293 -11.06 -17.22 11.72
CA ASP A 293 -9.77 -17.00 12.38
C ASP A 293 -9.04 -15.76 11.90
N ILE A 294 -9.53 -15.13 10.86
CA ILE A 294 -8.90 -13.94 10.29
C ILE A 294 -9.16 -12.73 11.18
N ARG A 295 -8.08 -12.05 11.55
CA ARG A 295 -8.15 -10.74 12.23
C ARG A 295 -8.36 -9.64 11.20
N HIS A 296 -9.61 -9.34 10.88
CA HIS A 296 -9.96 -8.35 9.85
C HIS A 296 -9.48 -6.94 10.19
N CYS A 297 -8.91 -6.25 9.21
CA CYS A 297 -8.55 -4.83 9.36
C CYS A 297 -9.81 -3.98 9.57
N ILE A 298 -9.83 -3.18 10.63
CA ILE A 298 -10.93 -2.25 10.97
C ILE A 298 -10.72 -0.84 10.42
N ALA A 299 -9.75 -0.63 9.56
CA ALA A 299 -9.41 0.66 8.94
C ALA A 299 -9.34 1.85 9.92
N CYS A 300 -8.79 1.62 11.10
CA CYS A 300 -8.62 2.66 12.13
C CYS A 300 -7.53 3.68 11.81
N ASN A 301 -6.54 3.31 11.00
CA ASN A 301 -5.39 4.09 10.52
C ASN A 301 -4.28 4.50 11.52
N PRO A 302 -4.48 4.81 12.82
CA PRO A 302 -3.42 5.38 13.67
C PRO A 302 -2.16 4.52 13.78
N GLY A 303 -2.29 3.19 13.84
CA GLY A 303 -1.16 2.27 14.03
C GLY A 303 -0.32 2.02 12.78
N CYS A 304 -0.88 2.19 11.60
CA CYS A 304 -0.19 2.05 10.31
C CYS A 304 0.04 3.41 9.67
N ILE A 305 -0.95 3.98 9.02
CA ILE A 305 -0.84 5.24 8.26
C ILE A 305 -0.38 6.40 9.14
N GLY A 306 -0.99 6.58 10.33
CA GLY A 306 -0.63 7.66 11.23
C GLY A 306 0.81 7.56 11.74
N ARG A 307 1.31 6.35 12.03
CA ARG A 307 2.72 6.17 12.43
C ARG A 307 3.68 6.42 11.27
N MET A 308 3.33 5.96 10.07
CA MET A 308 4.11 6.21 8.85
C MET A 308 4.24 7.72 8.60
N GLY A 309 3.13 8.47 8.61
CA GLY A 309 3.15 9.93 8.42
C GLY A 309 3.92 10.72 9.49
N MET A 310 4.23 10.09 10.64
CA MET A 310 5.09 10.64 11.67
C MET A 310 6.54 10.13 11.62
N GLY A 311 6.92 9.38 10.58
CA GLY A 311 8.26 8.78 10.45
C GLY A 311 8.53 7.62 11.41
N TYR A 312 7.51 7.02 12.04
CA TYR A 312 7.66 5.87 12.94
C TYR A 312 7.50 4.54 12.19
N THR A 313 8.08 3.49 12.76
CA THR A 313 7.86 2.13 12.28
C THR A 313 6.38 1.76 12.32
N ILE A 314 5.88 1.18 11.25
CA ILE A 314 4.50 0.68 11.12
C ILE A 314 4.16 -0.26 12.29
N GLY A 315 2.93 -0.14 12.79
CA GLY A 315 2.31 -1.02 13.75
C GLY A 315 0.84 -1.28 13.39
N CYS A 316 0.16 -2.06 14.20
CA CYS A 316 -1.28 -2.26 14.09
C CYS A 316 -1.93 -2.12 15.46
N MET A 317 -3.07 -1.44 15.54
CA MET A 317 -3.81 -1.28 16.80
C MET A 317 -4.39 -2.60 17.30
N GLN A 318 -4.57 -3.58 16.42
CA GLN A 318 -5.13 -4.90 16.76
C GLN A 318 -4.04 -5.96 16.94
N THR A 319 -2.91 -5.83 16.23
CA THR A 319 -1.87 -6.85 16.17
C THR A 319 -0.58 -6.31 16.75
N PRO A 320 -0.32 -6.56 18.06
CA PRO A 320 0.81 -5.95 18.78
C PRO A 320 2.19 -6.30 18.19
N VAL A 321 2.28 -7.40 17.45
CA VAL A 321 3.54 -7.90 16.87
C VAL A 321 3.89 -7.27 15.53
N THR A 322 2.98 -6.50 14.92
CA THR A 322 3.22 -5.86 13.63
C THR A 322 4.45 -4.95 13.69
N GLY A 323 5.38 -5.16 12.76
CA GLY A 323 6.68 -4.47 12.72
C GLY A 323 7.74 -5.11 13.63
N ASN A 324 7.36 -6.08 14.47
CA ASN A 324 8.25 -6.82 15.37
C ASN A 324 8.06 -8.35 15.24
N GLU A 325 7.59 -8.82 14.09
CA GLU A 325 7.24 -10.23 13.89
C GLU A 325 8.43 -11.17 14.08
N LYS A 326 9.67 -10.69 13.84
CA LYS A 326 10.90 -11.46 14.02
C LYS A 326 11.19 -11.78 15.49
N SER A 327 10.79 -10.93 16.42
CA SER A 327 11.08 -11.04 17.85
C SER A 327 9.86 -11.40 18.71
N LEU A 328 8.66 -10.99 18.27
CA LEU A 328 7.42 -11.11 19.04
C LEU A 328 6.34 -11.95 18.31
N GLY A 329 6.64 -12.42 17.07
CA GLY A 329 5.69 -13.21 16.30
C GLY A 329 5.34 -14.55 16.98
N GLU A 330 4.18 -15.11 16.67
CA GLU A 330 3.74 -16.39 17.26
C GLU A 330 4.75 -17.53 17.02
N SER A 331 5.44 -17.52 15.88
CA SER A 331 6.50 -18.49 15.57
C SER A 331 7.76 -18.36 16.45
N THR A 332 7.90 -17.27 17.18
CA THR A 332 9.01 -17.04 18.13
C THR A 332 8.60 -17.27 19.59
N MET A 333 7.33 -17.61 19.81
CA MET A 333 6.78 -17.79 21.14
C MET A 333 7.32 -19.06 21.76
N THR A 334 7.96 -18.96 22.93
CA THR A 334 8.38 -20.11 23.72
C THR A 334 7.21 -20.68 24.52
N LEU A 335 6.99 -21.97 24.40
CA LEU A 335 6.04 -22.67 25.27
C LEU A 335 6.58 -22.72 26.71
N CYS A 336 5.68 -22.70 27.67
CA CYS A 336 6.07 -22.79 29.08
C CYS A 336 6.21 -24.25 29.52
N ASP A 337 7.39 -24.62 30.00
CA ASP A 337 7.66 -25.98 30.51
C ASP A 337 6.92 -26.27 31.81
N THR A 338 6.64 -25.26 32.62
CA THR A 338 5.90 -25.34 33.86
C THR A 338 4.68 -24.43 33.81
N PRO A 339 3.52 -24.94 33.33
CA PRO A 339 2.29 -24.17 33.27
C PRO A 339 1.89 -23.56 34.60
N LYS A 340 1.50 -22.30 34.58
CA LYS A 340 1.02 -21.55 35.73
C LYS A 340 -0.45 -21.21 35.58
N LYS A 341 -1.13 -21.03 36.69
CA LYS A 341 -2.45 -20.39 36.70
C LYS A 341 -2.27 -18.89 36.62
N VAL A 342 -2.76 -18.29 35.52
CA VAL A 342 -2.71 -16.86 35.26
C VAL A 342 -4.11 -16.28 35.45
N VAL A 343 -4.21 -15.30 36.33
CA VAL A 343 -5.45 -14.57 36.57
C VAL A 343 -5.35 -13.20 35.91
N ILE A 344 -6.34 -12.88 35.09
CA ILE A 344 -6.43 -11.60 34.36
C ILE A 344 -7.69 -10.89 34.86
N VAL A 345 -7.54 -9.65 35.28
CA VAL A 345 -8.64 -8.81 35.75
C VAL A 345 -8.95 -7.75 34.68
N GLY A 346 -10.14 -7.84 34.10
CA GLY A 346 -10.65 -7.02 33.01
C GLY A 346 -10.54 -7.70 31.64
N ALA A 347 -11.70 -7.92 31.00
CA ALA A 347 -11.82 -8.50 29.67
C ALA A 347 -11.96 -7.44 28.55
N GLY A 348 -11.23 -6.34 28.68
CA GLY A 348 -11.01 -5.41 27.58
C GLY A 348 -9.97 -5.97 26.59
N PRO A 349 -9.67 -5.26 25.47
CA PRO A 349 -8.75 -5.75 24.44
C PRO A 349 -7.39 -6.21 24.98
N ALA A 350 -6.82 -5.48 25.92
CA ALA A 350 -5.52 -5.80 26.52
C ALA A 350 -5.58 -7.10 27.33
N GLY A 351 -6.63 -7.27 28.16
CA GLY A 351 -6.80 -8.49 28.96
C GLY A 351 -7.09 -9.72 28.09
N LEU A 352 -7.92 -9.57 27.07
CA LEU A 352 -8.21 -10.66 26.12
C LEU A 352 -6.98 -11.07 25.31
N GLU A 353 -6.16 -10.12 24.84
CA GLU A 353 -4.91 -10.45 24.14
C GLU A 353 -3.89 -11.10 25.08
N ALA A 354 -3.79 -10.64 26.33
CA ALA A 354 -2.95 -11.28 27.34
C ALA A 354 -3.42 -12.71 27.64
N ALA A 355 -4.75 -12.94 27.72
CA ALA A 355 -5.34 -14.28 27.89
C ALA A 355 -4.97 -15.20 26.73
N ARG A 356 -5.18 -14.74 25.49
CA ARG A 356 -4.83 -15.47 24.28
C ARG A 356 -3.36 -15.89 24.27
N VAL A 357 -2.45 -14.94 24.49
CA VAL A 357 -1.01 -15.22 24.48
C VAL A 357 -0.60 -16.16 25.61
N ALA A 358 -1.13 -15.99 26.82
CA ALA A 358 -0.85 -16.88 27.94
C ALA A 358 -1.35 -18.31 27.68
N ALA A 359 -2.56 -18.47 27.09
CA ALA A 359 -3.11 -19.76 26.71
C ALA A 359 -2.28 -20.45 25.61
N LEU A 360 -1.87 -19.71 24.56
CA LEU A 360 -0.97 -20.23 23.53
C LEU A 360 0.36 -20.72 24.10
N ARG A 361 0.84 -20.09 25.18
CA ARG A 361 2.04 -20.51 25.90
C ARG A 361 1.79 -21.69 26.90
N LYS A 362 0.61 -22.27 26.89
CA LYS A 362 0.20 -23.44 27.74
C LYS A 362 -0.08 -23.10 29.20
N HIS A 363 -0.30 -21.84 29.56
CA HIS A 363 -0.76 -21.50 30.90
C HIS A 363 -2.26 -21.78 31.06
N GLN A 364 -2.70 -22.04 32.30
CA GLN A 364 -4.12 -22.07 32.66
C GLN A 364 -4.59 -20.64 32.90
N VAL A 365 -5.53 -20.16 32.13
CA VAL A 365 -5.97 -18.77 32.18
C VAL A 365 -7.38 -18.65 32.73
N VAL A 366 -7.57 -17.70 33.65
CA VAL A 366 -8.87 -17.27 34.14
C VAL A 366 -8.99 -15.76 33.96
N VAL A 367 -10.05 -15.33 33.32
CA VAL A 367 -10.34 -13.90 33.10
C VAL A 367 -11.56 -13.50 33.93
N PHE A 368 -11.41 -12.42 34.71
CA PHE A 368 -12.51 -11.82 35.44
C PHE A 368 -12.90 -10.50 34.79
N GLU A 369 -14.19 -10.31 34.59
CA GLU A 369 -14.78 -9.06 34.09
C GLU A 369 -15.86 -8.62 35.12
N LYS A 370 -15.91 -7.32 35.37
CA LYS A 370 -16.91 -6.73 36.29
C LYS A 370 -18.27 -6.54 35.66
N ASP A 371 -18.27 -6.32 34.34
CA ASP A 371 -19.49 -6.09 33.56
C ASP A 371 -20.03 -7.42 33.02
N ASP A 372 -21.32 -7.46 32.66
CA ASP A 372 -21.97 -8.66 32.09
C ASP A 372 -21.49 -8.97 30.67
N GLU A 373 -20.82 -8.02 30.02
CA GLU A 373 -20.28 -8.15 28.67
C GLU A 373 -18.79 -7.78 28.61
N VAL A 374 -18.02 -8.62 27.90
CA VAL A 374 -16.60 -8.37 27.66
C VAL A 374 -16.37 -7.33 26.56
N GLY A 375 -15.16 -6.75 26.48
CA GLY A 375 -14.75 -5.81 25.42
C GLY A 375 -14.39 -4.42 25.92
N GLY A 376 -14.71 -4.08 27.18
CA GLY A 376 -14.29 -2.84 27.83
C GLY A 376 -14.66 -1.60 27.01
N GLN A 377 -13.71 -0.66 26.84
CA GLN A 377 -13.93 0.60 26.12
C GLN A 377 -14.25 0.44 24.64
N ASN A 378 -13.89 -0.67 23.99
CA ASN A 378 -14.23 -0.91 22.59
C ASN A 378 -15.75 -0.94 22.37
N ARG A 379 -16.53 -1.43 23.35
CA ARG A 379 -17.99 -1.42 23.31
C ARG A 379 -18.54 0.00 23.22
N LEU A 380 -17.96 0.91 24.00
CA LEU A 380 -18.37 2.32 23.98
C LEU A 380 -17.94 3.01 22.70
N ALA A 381 -16.69 2.80 22.27
CA ALA A 381 -16.14 3.40 21.05
C ALA A 381 -16.92 2.99 19.80
N ALA A 382 -17.38 1.74 19.74
CA ALA A 382 -18.16 1.20 18.63
C ALA A 382 -19.60 1.75 18.52
N LYS A 383 -20.12 2.40 19.57
CA LYS A 383 -21.46 3.03 19.54
C LYS A 383 -21.48 4.32 18.73
N ALA A 384 -20.34 4.94 18.50
CA ALA A 384 -20.26 6.15 17.68
C ALA A 384 -20.57 5.84 16.21
N ALA A 385 -21.18 6.80 15.51
CA ALA A 385 -21.56 6.65 14.10
C ALA A 385 -20.33 6.30 13.22
N GLY A 386 -20.48 5.29 12.37
CA GLY A 386 -19.40 4.81 11.48
C GLY A 386 -18.25 4.07 12.16
N ARG A 387 -18.38 3.69 13.45
CA ARG A 387 -17.29 3.03 14.22
C ARG A 387 -17.60 1.59 14.62
N GLN A 388 -18.63 0.98 14.05
CA GLN A 388 -19.07 -0.37 14.40
C GLN A 388 -17.99 -1.44 14.14
N GLU A 389 -17.09 -1.21 13.19
CA GLU A 389 -15.97 -2.14 12.89
C GLU A 389 -15.05 -2.36 14.10
N ILE A 390 -14.98 -1.43 15.06
CA ILE A 390 -14.21 -1.58 16.30
C ILE A 390 -14.64 -2.84 17.09
N GLN A 391 -15.91 -3.24 17.01
CA GLN A 391 -16.38 -4.47 17.63
C GLN A 391 -15.69 -5.72 17.07
N GLY A 392 -15.20 -5.66 15.82
CA GLY A 392 -14.44 -6.75 15.20
C GLY A 392 -13.22 -7.18 16.02
N VAL A 393 -12.55 -6.21 16.66
CA VAL A 393 -11.41 -6.49 17.56
C VAL A 393 -11.83 -7.39 18.72
N THR A 394 -12.90 -7.01 19.39
CA THR A 394 -13.40 -7.74 20.56
C THR A 394 -13.95 -9.12 20.17
N ARG A 395 -14.76 -9.20 19.10
CA ARG A 395 -15.30 -10.48 18.61
C ARG A 395 -14.20 -11.48 18.27
N TRP A 396 -13.17 -11.02 17.54
CA TRP A 396 -12.05 -11.89 17.21
C TRP A 396 -11.30 -12.37 18.45
N LEU A 397 -10.99 -11.46 19.39
CA LEU A 397 -10.30 -11.83 20.64
C LEU A 397 -11.08 -12.83 21.47
N ILE A 398 -12.40 -12.67 21.60
CA ILE A 398 -13.28 -13.62 22.29
C ILE A 398 -13.19 -14.99 21.62
N SER A 399 -13.38 -15.06 20.29
CA SER A 399 -13.35 -16.33 19.57
C SER A 399 -12.01 -17.07 19.72
N GLN A 400 -10.90 -16.35 19.87
CA GLN A 400 -9.58 -16.94 20.07
C GLN A 400 -9.31 -17.39 21.52
N VAL A 401 -9.93 -16.75 22.49
CA VAL A 401 -9.80 -17.12 23.91
C VAL A 401 -10.70 -18.32 24.24
N GLU A 402 -11.82 -18.47 23.57
CA GLU A 402 -12.77 -19.59 23.74
C GLU A 402 -12.28 -20.92 23.14
N LYS A 403 -11.32 -20.89 22.17
CA LYS A 403 -10.64 -22.07 21.61
C LYS A 403 -9.64 -22.70 22.59
#